data_50555e910eb89febfa4eb6370d1f8285
#
_entry.id   50555e910eb89febfa4eb6370d1f8285
#
_cell.length_a   1.000
_cell.length_b   1.000
_cell.length_c   1.000
_cell.angle_alpha   90.00
_cell.angle_beta   90.00
_cell.angle_gamma   90.00
#
_symmetry.space_group_name_H-M   'P 1'
#
loop_
_entity.id
_entity.type
_entity.pdbx_description
1 polymer ?
#
loop_
_entity_poly.entity_id
_entity_poly.type
_entity_poly.pdbx_seq_one_letter_code
_entity_poly.pdbx_strand_id
1 'polypeptide(L)' 'MSDTLKKEITDMLMEIDDSIDYEEETHLVDDHLLDSFGIITLIADLEDRYGVSVNAAELVPENLNSVDAICEMVRKLKA' A
#
# COMPACT_ATOMS: atom_id res chain seq x y z
N MET A 1 -14.47 -7.23 -5.80
CA MET A 1 -13.58 -6.99 -6.93
C MET A 1 -12.51 -6.00 -6.56
N SER A 2 -11.93 -5.35 -7.55
CA SER A 2 -10.87 -4.35 -7.31
C SER A 2 -11.27 -3.29 -6.32
N ASP A 3 -12.53 -2.86 -6.37
CA ASP A 3 -13.00 -1.76 -5.54
C ASP A 3 -12.95 -2.07 -4.05
N THR A 4 -13.23 -3.32 -3.67
CA THR A 4 -13.19 -3.72 -2.27
C THR A 4 -11.76 -3.71 -1.75
N LEU A 5 -10.83 -4.27 -2.50
CA LEU A 5 -9.42 -4.29 -2.12
C LEU A 5 -8.87 -2.87 -2.04
N LYS A 6 -9.19 -2.06 -3.04
CA LYS A 6 -8.74 -0.67 -3.07
C LYS A 6 -9.25 0.11 -1.86
N LYS A 7 -10.51 -0.08 -1.51
CA LYS A 7 -11.10 0.59 -0.35
C LYS A 7 -10.42 0.16 0.95
N GLU A 8 -10.17 -1.13 1.10
CA GLU A 8 -9.52 -1.66 2.29
C GLU A 8 -8.10 -1.09 2.45
N ILE A 9 -7.36 -1.07 1.36
CA ILE A 9 -5.98 -0.54 1.40
C ILE A 9 -5.99 0.97 1.64
N THR A 10 -6.91 1.69 1.01
CA THR A 10 -7.06 3.13 1.27
C THR A 10 -7.37 3.38 2.75
N ASP A 11 -8.26 2.59 3.35
CA ASP A 11 -8.58 2.73 4.76
C ASP A 11 -7.38 2.48 5.66
N MET A 12 -6.52 1.50 5.31
CA MET A 12 -5.28 1.25 6.05
C MET A 12 -4.36 2.45 5.98
N LEU A 13 -4.21 3.04 4.80
CA LEU A 13 -3.36 4.22 4.60
C LEU A 13 -3.91 5.42 5.34
N MET A 14 -5.23 5.60 5.36
CA MET A 14 -5.87 6.68 6.09
C MET A 14 -5.62 6.59 7.59
N GLU A 15 -5.50 5.39 8.13
CA GLU A 15 -5.15 5.22 9.53
C GLU A 15 -3.71 5.62 9.83
N ILE A 16 -2.83 5.48 8.84
CA ILE A 16 -1.43 5.88 8.98
C ILE A 16 -1.30 7.40 8.86
N ASP A 17 -1.93 7.98 7.84
CA ASP A 17 -1.90 9.43 7.59
C ASP A 17 -3.14 9.81 6.81
N ASP A 18 -4.07 10.50 7.46
CA ASP A 18 -5.34 10.88 6.84
C ASP A 18 -5.30 12.22 6.13
N SER A 19 -4.13 12.84 6.05
CA SER A 19 -3.98 14.13 5.37
C SER A 19 -3.68 14.01 3.88
N ILE A 20 -3.50 12.79 3.38
CA ILE A 20 -3.12 12.52 1.99
C ILE A 20 -4.35 12.10 1.20
N ASP A 21 -4.49 12.64 -0.02
CA ASP A 21 -5.55 12.23 -0.94
C ASP A 21 -5.07 11.03 -1.75
N TYR A 22 -5.35 9.84 -1.26
CA TYR A 22 -4.85 8.61 -1.85
C TYR A 22 -5.50 8.29 -3.20
N GLU A 23 -6.64 8.88 -3.51
CA GLU A 23 -7.28 8.70 -4.82
C GLU A 23 -6.52 9.41 -5.93
N GLU A 24 -5.93 10.54 -5.60
CA GLU A 24 -5.22 11.36 -6.58
C GLU A 24 -3.72 11.11 -6.58
N GLU A 25 -3.16 10.65 -5.47
CA GLU A 25 -1.72 10.57 -5.31
C GLU A 25 -1.13 9.34 -6.00
N THR A 26 -0.10 9.56 -6.81
CA THR A 26 0.61 8.49 -7.53
C THR A 26 2.10 8.46 -7.24
N HIS A 27 2.56 9.26 -6.28
CA HIS A 27 3.98 9.37 -5.93
C HIS A 27 4.17 9.31 -4.40
N LEU A 28 3.45 8.40 -3.74
CA LEU A 28 3.47 8.30 -2.28
C LEU A 28 4.88 8.14 -1.71
N VAL A 29 5.70 7.34 -2.36
CA VAL A 29 7.08 7.10 -1.93
C VAL A 29 8.01 8.16 -2.50
N ASP A 30 7.88 8.46 -3.80
CA ASP A 30 8.76 9.41 -4.47
C ASP A 30 8.66 10.82 -3.88
N ASP A 31 7.47 11.21 -3.44
CA ASP A 31 7.26 12.54 -2.83
C ASP A 31 7.36 12.50 -1.31
N HIS A 32 7.82 11.38 -0.75
CA HIS A 32 8.00 11.21 0.70
C HIS A 32 6.73 11.41 1.51
N LEU A 33 5.56 11.18 0.89
CA LEU A 33 4.28 11.25 1.59
C LEU A 33 4.10 10.05 2.50
N LEU A 34 4.64 8.91 2.09
CA LEU A 34 4.63 7.68 2.88
C LEU A 34 6.07 7.39 3.28
N ASP A 35 6.39 7.61 4.54
CA ASP A 35 7.75 7.42 5.03
C ASP A 35 8.03 5.95 5.40
N SER A 36 9.26 5.68 5.84
CA SER A 36 9.69 4.31 6.17
C SER A 36 8.82 3.67 7.24
N PHE A 37 8.43 4.45 8.25
CA PHE A 37 7.58 3.94 9.32
C PHE A 37 6.19 3.60 8.78
N GLY A 38 5.64 4.47 7.94
CA GLY A 38 4.35 4.21 7.31
C GLY A 38 4.37 3.00 6.42
N ILE A 39 5.45 2.82 5.65
CA ILE A 39 5.62 1.66 4.78
C ILE A 39 5.65 0.38 5.61
N ILE A 40 6.43 0.36 6.69
CA ILE A 40 6.53 -0.82 7.55
C ILE A 40 5.18 -1.15 8.16
N THR A 41 4.45 -0.14 8.61
CA THR A 41 3.12 -0.33 9.18
C THR A 41 2.15 -0.91 8.14
N LEU A 42 2.17 -0.35 6.93
CA LEU A 42 1.33 -0.83 5.85
C LEU A 42 1.64 -2.28 5.51
N ILE A 43 2.92 -2.62 5.37
CA ILE A 43 3.33 -3.97 5.02
C ILE A 43 2.88 -4.97 6.09
N ALA A 44 3.05 -4.63 7.36
CA ALA A 44 2.60 -5.49 8.46
C ALA A 44 1.09 -5.74 8.38
N ASP A 45 0.32 -4.70 8.10
CA ASP A 45 -1.13 -4.82 7.95
C ASP A 45 -1.51 -5.70 6.76
N LEU A 46 -0.82 -5.53 5.64
CA LEU A 46 -1.09 -6.33 4.44
C LEU A 46 -0.80 -7.80 4.69
N GLU A 47 0.32 -8.11 5.34
CA GLU A 47 0.66 -9.48 5.66
C GLU A 47 -0.34 -10.11 6.61
N ASP A 48 -0.76 -9.36 7.61
CA ASP A 48 -1.71 -9.86 8.59
C ASP A 48 -3.10 -10.06 8.00
N ARG A 49 -3.57 -9.07 7.25
CA ARG A 49 -4.94 -9.07 6.73
C ARG A 49 -5.13 -10.03 5.56
N TYR A 50 -4.16 -10.14 4.68
CA TYR A 50 -4.29 -10.92 3.46
C TYR A 50 -3.49 -12.22 3.48
N GLY A 51 -2.72 -12.45 4.52
CA GLY A 51 -1.93 -13.68 4.64
C GLY A 51 -0.84 -13.79 3.59
N VAL A 52 -0.32 -12.66 3.12
CA VAL A 52 0.76 -12.63 2.13
C VAL A 52 2.09 -12.37 2.81
N SER A 53 3.19 -12.67 2.11
CA SER A 53 4.53 -12.33 2.59
C SER A 53 5.14 -11.33 1.63
N VAL A 54 5.53 -10.17 2.15
CA VAL A 54 6.12 -9.10 1.35
C VAL A 54 7.62 -9.05 1.68
N ASN A 55 8.45 -9.51 0.75
CA ASN A 55 9.89 -9.49 0.97
C ASN A 55 10.51 -8.19 0.49
N ALA A 56 11.81 -8.01 0.77
CA ALA A 56 12.50 -6.76 0.47
C ALA A 56 12.47 -6.41 -1.02
N ALA A 57 12.44 -7.41 -1.90
CA ALA A 57 12.42 -7.16 -3.34
C ALA A 57 11.13 -6.47 -3.79
N GLU A 58 10.05 -6.60 -3.01
CA GLU A 58 8.78 -5.96 -3.33
C GLU A 58 8.71 -4.50 -2.87
N LEU A 59 9.64 -4.08 -2.01
CA LEU A 59 9.61 -2.75 -1.40
C LEU A 59 10.29 -1.72 -2.31
N VAL A 60 9.71 -1.50 -3.49
CA VAL A 60 10.21 -0.55 -4.48
C VAL A 60 9.12 0.49 -4.74
N PRO A 61 9.51 1.73 -5.13
CA PRO A 61 8.53 2.79 -5.38
C PRO A 61 7.43 2.38 -6.35
N GLU A 62 7.78 1.64 -7.39
CA GLU A 62 6.82 1.20 -8.40
C GLU A 62 5.65 0.43 -7.81
N ASN A 63 5.88 -0.29 -6.70
CA ASN A 63 4.85 -1.09 -6.05
C ASN A 63 4.09 -0.30 -4.97
N LEU A 64 4.62 0.83 -4.53
CA LEU A 64 4.10 1.51 -3.34
C LEU A 64 3.70 2.97 -3.58
N ASN A 65 3.88 3.48 -4.77
CA ASN A 65 3.61 4.89 -5.06
C ASN A 65 2.12 5.25 -5.11
N SER A 66 1.25 4.28 -5.30
CA SER A 66 -0.18 4.55 -5.38
C SER A 66 -0.96 3.39 -4.81
N VAL A 67 -2.23 3.65 -4.48
CA VAL A 67 -3.12 2.59 -4.01
C VAL A 67 -3.29 1.51 -5.07
N ASP A 68 -3.40 1.91 -6.34
CA ASP A 68 -3.52 0.94 -7.43
C ASP A 68 -2.30 0.04 -7.52
N ALA A 69 -1.09 0.59 -7.37
CA ALA A 69 0.13 -0.19 -7.39
C ALA A 69 0.17 -1.18 -6.21
N ILE A 70 -0.23 -0.73 -5.04
CA ILE A 70 -0.28 -1.59 -3.84
C ILE A 70 -1.28 -2.73 -4.05
N CYS A 71 -2.44 -2.43 -4.63
CA CYS A 71 -3.44 -3.44 -4.94
C CYS A 71 -2.89 -4.50 -5.89
N GLU A 72 -2.17 -4.07 -6.93
CA GLU A 72 -1.56 -4.98 -7.88
C GLU A 72 -0.54 -5.89 -7.20
N MET A 73 0.29 -5.32 -6.33
CA MET A 73 1.28 -6.10 -5.58
C MET A 73 0.58 -7.17 -4.74
N VAL A 74 -0.47 -6.80 -4.01
CA VAL A 74 -1.21 -7.74 -3.16
C VAL A 74 -1.82 -8.86 -4.00
N ARG A 75 -2.39 -8.54 -5.16
CA ARG A 75 -2.97 -9.56 -6.04
C ARG A 75 -1.92 -10.55 -6.51
N LYS A 76 -0.75 -10.07 -6.87
CA LYS A 76 0.35 -10.95 -7.30
C LYS A 76 0.80 -11.87 -6.18
N LEU A 77 0.89 -11.34 -4.96
CA LEU A 77 1.34 -12.11 -3.81
C LEU A 77 0.31 -13.15 -3.39
N LYS A 78 -0.96 -12.90 -3.63
CA LYS A 78 -2.04 -13.83 -3.30
C LYS A 78 -2.22 -14.91 -4.37
N ALA A 79 -1.74 -14.68 -5.55
CA ALA A 79 -1.92 -15.58 -6.68
C ALA A 79 -1.18 -16.90 -6.50
#